data_8a671e36fa91eeafa3810bd08684a21e
#
_entry.id   8a671e36fa91eeafa3810bd08684a21e
#
_cell.length_a   1.000
_cell.length_b   1.000
_cell.length_c   1.000
_cell.angle_alpha   90.00
_cell.angle_beta   90.00
_cell.angle_gamma   90.00
#
_symmetry.space_group_name_H-M   'P 1'
#
loop_
_entity.id
_entity.type
_entity.pdbx_description
1 polymer ?
#
loop_
_entity_poly.entity_id
_entity_poly.type
_entity_poly.pdbx_seq_one_letter_code
_entity_poly.pdbx_strand_id
1 'polypeptide(L)'
;MSSPSSPPPPGPLAGLLVADFSRVLAGPYCTMLLADLGADVIKVEAPGGDDTRHWQPPVTTDGVSTYFLAINRNKRSVVLDLRQDGDRAAAAELARRADILVENFKPGGLAKYGLDYASVSAANPAIIYASITGFGAGQGAGLPGYDLIVQAMSGLMSLTGDADGPPYRAGVAVFDVMAGLHTAIAILAALRHRDATGDGQLVESSLLASAMSGLVNQASAVAAGGVVPHRMGNAHPSLFPYEPLPTGDGEIVIAAGNDAQFQRLCQVLGIPGVADDPRFAVNKQRTANRAELRPLLTGQLAAATSQEWFGRLTAAGIPCGPINTVDGGIALARDLGLEPVVTAGKGTSGMPTIRHPVTFSASPPSYRLPPPVLDQHGAEIRAWLAAPSSPARQEGSPAGRAAEADNSKPREGAPAVGGAGQATGDWAGPAAVDGAGRAAADGARAAADGAGGAGPAAPEAPAGTLATGPADSGSG
;
A
#
# COMPACT_ATOMS: atom_id res chain seq x y z
N MET A 1 -20.25 -19.96 -35.74
CA MET A 1 -21.03 -19.95 -34.49
C MET A 1 -20.08 -20.27 -33.38
N SER A 2 -19.64 -19.27 -32.62
CA SER A 2 -18.72 -19.45 -31.49
C SER A 2 -19.48 -20.16 -30.36
N SER A 3 -18.95 -21.25 -29.86
CA SER A 3 -19.49 -21.95 -28.68
C SER A 3 -19.66 -20.96 -27.52
N PRO A 4 -20.74 -21.04 -26.73
CA PRO A 4 -20.90 -20.19 -25.56
C PRO A 4 -19.70 -20.47 -24.63
N SER A 5 -18.89 -19.43 -24.38
CA SER A 5 -17.76 -19.53 -23.46
C SER A 5 -18.29 -19.96 -22.09
N SER A 6 -17.73 -21.02 -21.56
CA SER A 6 -18.00 -21.45 -20.18
C SER A 6 -17.84 -20.26 -19.23
N PRO A 7 -18.69 -20.12 -18.20
CA PRO A 7 -18.51 -19.06 -17.23
C PRO A 7 -17.08 -19.14 -16.65
N PRO A 8 -16.43 -18.02 -16.40
CA PRO A 8 -15.11 -18.04 -15.82
C PRO A 8 -15.11 -18.82 -14.49
N PRO A 9 -14.02 -19.52 -14.16
CA PRO A 9 -13.94 -20.26 -12.91
C PRO A 9 -14.18 -19.31 -11.72
N PRO A 10 -14.79 -19.82 -10.64
CA PRO A 10 -15.00 -19.01 -9.45
C PRO A 10 -13.63 -18.51 -8.91
N GLY A 11 -13.58 -17.26 -8.44
CA GLY A 11 -12.35 -16.71 -7.84
C GLY A 11 -11.91 -17.48 -6.59
N PRO A 12 -10.65 -17.33 -6.17
CA PRO A 12 -10.10 -18.12 -5.04
C PRO A 12 -10.81 -17.86 -3.70
N LEU A 13 -11.53 -16.75 -3.56
CA LEU A 13 -12.33 -16.41 -2.38
C LEU A 13 -13.84 -16.55 -2.61
N ALA A 14 -14.24 -17.28 -3.67
CA ALA A 14 -15.65 -17.52 -3.94
C ALA A 14 -16.32 -18.29 -2.79
N GLY A 15 -17.52 -17.84 -2.40
CA GLY A 15 -18.26 -18.40 -1.26
C GLY A 15 -17.96 -17.74 0.07
N LEU A 16 -16.93 -16.90 0.20
CA LEU A 16 -16.69 -16.11 1.39
C LEU A 16 -17.53 -14.83 1.39
N LEU A 17 -18.11 -14.51 2.54
CA LEU A 17 -18.86 -13.29 2.80
C LEU A 17 -18.03 -12.32 3.64
N VAL A 18 -17.88 -11.09 3.13
CA VAL A 18 -17.18 -10.00 3.82
C VAL A 18 -18.19 -8.93 4.25
N ALA A 19 -18.28 -8.69 5.54
CA ALA A 19 -18.98 -7.54 6.11
C ALA A 19 -18.02 -6.34 6.17
N ASP A 20 -18.15 -5.41 5.24
CA ASP A 20 -17.29 -4.23 5.11
C ASP A 20 -17.92 -3.03 5.82
N PHE A 21 -17.55 -2.81 7.08
CA PHE A 21 -17.91 -1.62 7.86
C PHE A 21 -16.92 -0.47 7.67
N SER A 22 -15.87 -0.68 6.90
CA SER A 22 -14.83 0.30 6.72
C SER A 22 -15.24 1.45 5.80
N ARG A 23 -14.53 2.57 5.91
CA ARG A 23 -14.74 3.78 5.14
C ARG A 23 -13.42 4.42 4.71
N VAL A 24 -13.50 5.42 3.85
CA VAL A 24 -12.39 6.17 3.28
C VAL A 24 -11.55 5.31 2.35
N LEU A 25 -10.33 4.85 2.73
CA LEU A 25 -9.42 4.21 1.79
C LEU A 25 -8.88 2.85 2.26
N ALA A 26 -8.20 2.76 3.38
CA ALA A 26 -7.46 1.55 3.77
C ALA A 26 -8.31 0.28 3.79
N GLY A 27 -9.42 0.30 4.52
CA GLY A 27 -10.37 -0.82 4.58
C GLY A 27 -11.08 -1.06 3.26
N PRO A 28 -11.69 -0.05 2.61
CA PRO A 28 -12.33 -0.21 1.32
C PRO A 28 -11.41 -0.73 0.21
N TYR A 29 -10.13 -0.35 0.20
CA TYR A 29 -9.13 -0.89 -0.72
C TYR A 29 -8.86 -2.38 -0.46
N CYS A 30 -8.68 -2.76 0.81
CA CYS A 30 -8.55 -4.15 1.22
C CYS A 30 -9.74 -5.00 0.75
N THR A 31 -10.97 -4.57 1.07
CA THR A 31 -12.19 -5.33 0.76
C THR A 31 -12.48 -5.37 -0.74
N MET A 32 -12.09 -4.34 -1.52
CA MET A 32 -12.14 -4.38 -2.98
C MET A 32 -11.22 -5.46 -3.56
N LEU A 33 -10.00 -5.60 -3.05
CA LEU A 33 -9.08 -6.66 -3.50
C LEU A 33 -9.65 -8.05 -3.22
N LEU A 34 -10.26 -8.26 -2.04
CA LEU A 34 -10.95 -9.51 -1.72
C LEU A 34 -12.14 -9.76 -2.65
N ALA A 35 -12.90 -8.71 -3.01
CA ALA A 35 -14.02 -8.78 -3.94
C ALA A 35 -13.57 -9.13 -5.36
N ASP A 36 -12.47 -8.58 -5.85
CA ASP A 36 -11.87 -8.92 -7.14
C ASP A 36 -11.47 -10.41 -7.20
N LEU A 37 -11.04 -10.96 -6.08
CA LEU A 37 -10.70 -12.38 -5.92
C LEU A 37 -11.92 -13.30 -5.70
N GLY A 38 -13.13 -12.75 -5.76
CA GLY A 38 -14.37 -13.55 -5.78
C GLY A 38 -15.21 -13.50 -4.51
N ALA A 39 -14.75 -12.88 -3.43
CA ALA A 39 -15.54 -12.71 -2.21
C ALA A 39 -16.82 -11.91 -2.49
N ASP A 40 -17.90 -12.21 -1.75
CA ASP A 40 -19.12 -11.41 -1.71
C ASP A 40 -18.97 -10.33 -0.62
N VAL A 41 -18.83 -9.07 -1.03
CA VAL A 41 -18.57 -7.96 -0.13
C VAL A 41 -19.83 -7.11 0.03
N ILE A 42 -20.34 -7.03 1.26
CA ILE A 42 -21.43 -6.14 1.64
C ILE A 42 -20.84 -4.93 2.36
N LYS A 43 -20.85 -3.78 1.71
CA LYS A 43 -20.45 -2.50 2.29
C LYS A 43 -21.60 -1.92 3.10
N VAL A 44 -21.40 -1.79 4.40
CA VAL A 44 -22.34 -1.16 5.31
C VAL A 44 -22.01 0.33 5.41
N GLU A 45 -22.98 1.16 5.10
CA GLU A 45 -22.82 2.62 5.10
C GLU A 45 -23.80 3.27 6.09
N ALA A 46 -23.40 4.39 6.69
CA ALA A 46 -24.31 5.25 7.42
C ALA A 46 -25.33 5.93 6.46
N PRO A 47 -26.41 6.55 6.95
CA PRO A 47 -27.37 7.26 6.07
C PRO A 47 -26.78 8.30 5.13
N GLY A 48 -25.66 8.93 5.51
CA GLY A 48 -24.92 9.87 4.66
C GLY A 48 -23.96 9.21 3.66
N GLY A 49 -23.79 7.90 3.70
CA GLY A 49 -22.83 7.16 2.88
C GLY A 49 -21.39 7.28 3.41
N ASP A 50 -20.46 6.72 2.64
CA ASP A 50 -19.02 6.86 2.85
C ASP A 50 -18.59 8.30 2.50
N ASP A 51 -17.72 8.90 3.33
CA ASP A 51 -17.23 10.27 3.16
C ASP A 51 -16.66 10.52 1.74
N THR A 52 -16.04 9.48 1.14
CA THR A 52 -15.46 9.55 -0.21
C THR A 52 -16.48 9.75 -1.32
N ARG A 53 -17.77 9.51 -1.08
CA ARG A 53 -18.85 9.85 -2.03
C ARG A 53 -18.95 11.36 -2.28
N HIS A 54 -18.52 12.16 -1.28
CA HIS A 54 -18.62 13.61 -1.27
C HIS A 54 -17.29 14.33 -1.55
N TRP A 55 -16.18 13.58 -1.70
CA TRP A 55 -14.87 14.19 -1.97
C TRP A 55 -14.76 14.58 -3.44
N GLN A 56 -14.87 15.86 -3.69
CA GLN A 56 -14.94 16.49 -5.01
C GLN A 56 -14.12 17.80 -5.03
N PRO A 57 -13.48 18.15 -6.16
CA PRO A 57 -13.19 17.37 -7.35
C PRO A 57 -12.11 16.30 -7.09
N PRO A 58 -11.86 15.33 -8.04
CA PRO A 58 -12.49 15.18 -9.35
C PRO A 58 -13.76 14.31 -9.30
N VAL A 59 -14.61 14.48 -10.33
CA VAL A 59 -15.86 13.72 -10.51
C VAL A 59 -15.95 13.18 -11.93
N THR A 60 -16.82 12.17 -12.15
CA THR A 60 -17.25 11.74 -13.49
C THR A 60 -18.15 12.78 -14.15
N THR A 61 -18.50 12.59 -15.43
CA THR A 61 -19.50 13.40 -16.13
C THR A 61 -20.87 13.42 -15.42
N ASP A 62 -21.20 12.35 -14.70
CA ASP A 62 -22.45 12.22 -13.94
C ASP A 62 -22.31 12.73 -12.48
N GLY A 63 -21.22 13.41 -12.14
CA GLY A 63 -21.01 14.02 -10.83
C GLY A 63 -20.63 13.05 -9.70
N VAL A 64 -20.22 11.81 -10.01
CA VAL A 64 -19.82 10.83 -9.01
C VAL A 64 -18.34 11.00 -8.66
N SER A 65 -17.99 11.00 -7.37
CA SER A 65 -16.62 11.09 -6.90
C SER A 65 -15.75 9.95 -7.44
N THR A 66 -14.67 10.30 -8.13
CA THR A 66 -13.72 9.31 -8.64
C THR A 66 -12.97 8.60 -7.53
N TYR A 67 -12.87 9.20 -6.34
CA TYR A 67 -12.26 8.58 -5.17
C TYR A 67 -13.08 7.37 -4.70
N PHE A 68 -14.40 7.54 -4.57
CA PHE A 68 -15.30 6.43 -4.23
C PHE A 68 -15.25 5.31 -5.29
N LEU A 69 -15.21 5.69 -6.58
CA LEU A 69 -15.18 4.74 -7.69
C LEU A 69 -13.90 3.90 -7.69
N ALA A 70 -12.77 4.47 -7.27
CA ALA A 70 -11.48 3.79 -7.32
C ALA A 70 -11.38 2.54 -6.43
N ILE A 71 -12.22 2.45 -5.37
CA ILE A 71 -12.02 1.48 -4.27
C ILE A 71 -13.27 0.68 -3.89
N ASN A 72 -14.39 0.81 -4.65
CA ASN A 72 -15.64 0.18 -4.25
C ASN A 72 -16.30 -0.72 -5.32
N ARG A 73 -15.56 -1.09 -6.39
CA ARG A 73 -16.08 -2.08 -7.36
C ARG A 73 -16.28 -3.45 -6.70
N ASN A 74 -17.14 -4.25 -7.30
CA ASN A 74 -17.49 -5.60 -6.84
C ASN A 74 -18.16 -5.66 -5.46
N LYS A 75 -18.63 -4.53 -4.92
CA LYS A 75 -19.32 -4.49 -3.62
C LYS A 75 -20.83 -4.31 -3.80
N ARG A 76 -21.59 -4.80 -2.83
CA ARG A 76 -23.01 -4.51 -2.63
C ARG A 76 -23.13 -3.50 -1.48
N SER A 77 -23.97 -2.46 -1.63
CA SER A 77 -24.16 -1.42 -0.60
C SER A 77 -25.49 -1.59 0.12
N VAL A 78 -25.46 -1.47 1.43
CA VAL A 78 -26.63 -1.34 2.31
C VAL A 78 -26.41 -0.20 3.31
N VAL A 79 -27.42 0.65 3.48
CA VAL A 79 -27.43 1.68 4.51
C VAL A 79 -27.95 1.08 5.82
N LEU A 80 -27.18 1.15 6.89
CA LEU A 80 -27.60 0.76 8.25
C LEU A 80 -27.24 1.89 9.23
N ASP A 81 -28.26 2.51 9.83
CA ASP A 81 -28.06 3.46 10.92
C ASP A 81 -27.92 2.70 12.25
N LEU A 82 -26.70 2.47 12.69
CA LEU A 82 -26.42 1.72 13.93
C LEU A 82 -27.03 2.33 15.21
N ARG A 83 -27.58 3.55 15.13
CA ARG A 83 -28.34 4.18 16.22
C ARG A 83 -29.75 3.63 16.32
N GLN A 84 -30.28 3.04 15.26
CA GLN A 84 -31.59 2.41 15.18
C GLN A 84 -31.49 0.94 15.54
N ASP A 85 -32.36 0.46 16.42
CA ASP A 85 -32.34 -0.92 16.94
C ASP A 85 -32.47 -1.97 15.81
N GLY A 86 -33.36 -1.74 14.85
CA GLY A 86 -33.56 -2.65 13.73
C GLY A 86 -32.35 -2.77 12.82
N ASP A 87 -31.66 -1.64 12.54
CA ASP A 87 -30.46 -1.62 11.72
C ASP A 87 -29.25 -2.20 12.46
N ARG A 88 -29.16 -1.97 13.77
CA ARG A 88 -28.16 -2.60 14.61
C ARG A 88 -28.32 -4.12 14.67
N ALA A 89 -29.57 -4.62 14.78
CA ALA A 89 -29.85 -6.04 14.70
C ALA A 89 -29.48 -6.64 13.34
N ALA A 90 -29.76 -5.93 12.24
CA ALA A 90 -29.37 -6.35 10.89
C ALA A 90 -27.82 -6.37 10.75
N ALA A 91 -27.10 -5.40 11.31
CA ALA A 91 -25.64 -5.35 11.30
C ALA A 91 -25.04 -6.52 12.11
N ALA A 92 -25.60 -6.83 13.28
CA ALA A 92 -25.18 -7.96 14.11
C ALA A 92 -25.42 -9.30 13.40
N GLU A 93 -26.57 -9.47 12.71
CA GLU A 93 -26.87 -10.67 11.92
C GLU A 93 -25.92 -10.80 10.70
N LEU A 94 -25.56 -9.68 10.05
CA LEU A 94 -24.57 -9.70 8.99
C LEU A 94 -23.19 -10.16 9.53
N ALA A 95 -22.74 -9.63 10.65
CA ALA A 95 -21.50 -10.04 11.32
C ALA A 95 -21.51 -11.52 11.73
N ARG A 96 -22.65 -12.01 12.19
CA ARG A 96 -22.84 -13.44 12.54
C ARG A 96 -22.72 -14.37 11.32
N ARG A 97 -23.16 -13.94 10.13
CA ARG A 97 -23.10 -14.72 8.89
C ARG A 97 -21.79 -14.57 8.14
N ALA A 98 -21.05 -13.51 8.41
CA ALA A 98 -19.83 -13.18 7.69
C ALA A 98 -18.69 -14.15 8.01
N ASP A 99 -17.83 -14.39 7.02
CA ASP A 99 -16.55 -15.07 7.17
C ASP A 99 -15.46 -14.08 7.62
N ILE A 100 -15.59 -12.84 7.18
CA ILE A 100 -14.64 -11.75 7.43
C ILE A 100 -15.44 -10.49 7.78
N LEU A 101 -15.02 -9.77 8.81
CA LEU A 101 -15.48 -8.42 9.10
C LEU A 101 -14.31 -7.47 9.03
N VAL A 102 -14.46 -6.37 8.30
CA VAL A 102 -13.41 -5.33 8.18
C VAL A 102 -13.97 -4.01 8.67
N GLU A 103 -13.25 -3.36 9.59
CA GLU A 103 -13.62 -2.05 10.10
C GLU A 103 -12.39 -1.13 10.26
N ASN A 104 -12.60 0.20 10.28
CA ASN A 104 -11.56 1.18 10.55
C ASN A 104 -12.07 2.36 11.39
N PHE A 105 -12.89 2.05 12.39
CA PHE A 105 -13.34 3.02 13.38
C PHE A 105 -12.23 3.30 14.41
N LYS A 106 -12.45 4.32 15.22
CA LYS A 106 -11.61 4.52 16.41
C LYS A 106 -11.74 3.28 17.32
N PRO A 107 -10.64 2.84 17.94
CA PRO A 107 -10.68 1.70 18.87
C PRO A 107 -11.83 1.79 19.86
N GLY A 108 -12.61 0.72 20.00
CA GLY A 108 -13.81 0.67 20.84
C GLY A 108 -15.05 1.38 20.24
N GLY A 109 -14.95 2.01 19.08
CA GLY A 109 -16.08 2.74 18.47
C GLY A 109 -17.30 1.89 18.14
N LEU A 110 -17.09 0.62 17.84
CA LEU A 110 -18.16 -0.35 17.55
C LEU A 110 -18.67 -1.11 18.78
N ALA A 111 -17.98 -1.06 19.93
CA ALA A 111 -18.35 -1.79 21.16
C ALA A 111 -19.75 -1.42 21.66
N LYS A 112 -20.10 -0.13 21.62
CA LYS A 112 -21.43 0.36 22.02
C LYS A 112 -22.59 -0.18 21.16
N TYR A 113 -22.26 -0.77 19.98
CA TYR A 113 -23.23 -1.38 19.09
C TYR A 113 -23.20 -2.91 19.13
N GLY A 114 -22.32 -3.53 19.96
CA GLY A 114 -22.12 -4.97 20.03
C GLY A 114 -21.47 -5.54 18.77
N LEU A 115 -20.68 -4.72 18.07
CA LEU A 115 -19.99 -5.06 16.82
C LEU A 115 -18.47 -5.04 16.97
N ASP A 116 -17.94 -5.01 18.19
CA ASP A 116 -16.53 -5.22 18.50
C ASP A 116 -16.17 -6.71 18.42
N TYR A 117 -14.87 -7.00 18.36
CA TYR A 117 -14.39 -8.39 18.22
C TYR A 117 -14.94 -9.32 19.29
N ALA A 118 -14.96 -8.90 20.56
CA ALA A 118 -15.42 -9.75 21.66
C ALA A 118 -16.89 -10.16 21.48
N SER A 119 -17.75 -9.20 21.09
CA SER A 119 -19.18 -9.45 20.85
C SER A 119 -19.41 -10.32 19.62
N VAL A 120 -18.72 -10.03 18.52
CA VAL A 120 -18.88 -10.74 17.24
C VAL A 120 -18.33 -12.17 17.33
N SER A 121 -17.14 -12.37 17.93
CA SER A 121 -16.52 -13.69 18.06
C SER A 121 -17.29 -14.62 18.99
N ALA A 122 -17.97 -14.08 19.99
CA ALA A 122 -18.87 -14.86 20.86
C ALA A 122 -20.06 -15.47 20.07
N ALA A 123 -20.56 -14.74 19.04
CA ALA A 123 -21.67 -15.20 18.19
C ALA A 123 -21.18 -15.96 16.94
N ASN A 124 -19.94 -15.75 16.51
CA ASN A 124 -19.31 -16.36 15.35
C ASN A 124 -17.82 -16.64 15.65
N PRO A 125 -17.48 -17.76 16.30
CA PRO A 125 -16.10 -18.09 16.67
C PRO A 125 -15.14 -18.25 15.49
N ALA A 126 -15.65 -18.49 14.28
CA ALA A 126 -14.87 -18.63 13.04
C ALA A 126 -14.62 -17.31 12.32
N ILE A 127 -15.08 -16.18 12.87
CA ILE A 127 -14.91 -14.87 12.22
C ILE A 127 -13.45 -14.44 12.15
N ILE A 128 -13.04 -13.96 10.99
CA ILE A 128 -11.80 -13.18 10.85
C ILE A 128 -12.19 -11.71 10.98
N TYR A 129 -11.86 -11.11 12.12
CA TYR A 129 -12.18 -9.72 12.42
C TYR A 129 -10.95 -8.84 12.16
N ALA A 130 -10.99 -8.01 11.14
CA ALA A 130 -9.87 -7.13 10.74
C ALA A 130 -10.16 -5.68 11.14
N SER A 131 -9.35 -5.15 12.04
CA SER A 131 -9.41 -3.77 12.52
C SER A 131 -8.20 -2.97 11.99
N ILE A 132 -8.48 -1.82 11.36
CA ILE A 132 -7.45 -0.93 10.81
C ILE A 132 -7.51 0.40 11.56
N THR A 133 -6.43 0.74 12.23
CA THR A 133 -6.33 1.98 13.03
C THR A 133 -5.25 2.91 12.48
N GLY A 134 -5.24 4.18 12.90
CA GLY A 134 -4.14 5.09 12.56
C GLY A 134 -2.84 4.76 13.29
N PHE A 135 -2.94 4.61 14.63
CA PHE A 135 -1.78 4.55 15.54
C PHE A 135 -1.84 3.36 16.52
N GLY A 136 -2.63 2.33 16.21
CA GLY A 136 -2.85 1.16 17.07
C GLY A 136 -3.95 1.38 18.12
N ALA A 137 -4.38 0.27 18.76
CA ALA A 137 -5.46 0.26 19.76
C ALA A 137 -4.98 0.60 21.18
N GLY A 138 -3.68 0.72 21.41
CA GLY A 138 -3.09 1.03 22.72
C GLY A 138 -3.02 2.54 22.98
N GLN A 139 -1.83 3.03 23.33
CA GLN A 139 -1.60 4.44 23.66
C GLN A 139 -1.91 5.41 22.50
N GLY A 140 -1.85 4.92 21.24
CA GLY A 140 -2.18 5.69 20.03
C GLY A 140 -3.68 5.79 19.72
N ALA A 141 -4.56 5.12 20.46
CA ALA A 141 -6.00 5.03 20.15
C ALA A 141 -6.73 6.37 20.07
N GLY A 142 -6.25 7.38 20.79
CA GLY A 142 -6.82 8.73 20.79
C GLY A 142 -6.42 9.60 19.59
N LEU A 143 -5.37 9.21 18.84
CA LEU A 143 -4.85 10.02 17.75
C LEU A 143 -5.70 9.85 16.47
N PRO A 144 -5.91 10.95 15.71
CA PRO A 144 -6.65 10.88 14.45
C PRO A 144 -5.84 10.16 13.37
N GLY A 145 -6.42 9.09 12.80
CA GLY A 145 -5.75 8.19 11.86
C GLY A 145 -5.90 8.57 10.39
N TYR A 146 -5.54 9.78 9.99
CA TYR A 146 -5.50 10.17 8.57
C TYR A 146 -4.11 9.94 7.97
N ASP A 147 -4.04 9.45 6.74
CA ASP A 147 -2.79 9.17 6.02
C ASP A 147 -1.79 10.34 6.06
N LEU A 148 -2.24 11.57 5.79
CA LEU A 148 -1.39 12.76 5.81
C LEU A 148 -0.72 12.96 7.18
N ILE A 149 -1.46 12.73 8.26
CA ILE A 149 -0.93 12.84 9.63
C ILE A 149 0.12 11.74 9.86
N VAL A 150 -0.15 10.53 9.37
CA VAL A 150 0.82 9.42 9.48
C VAL A 150 2.06 9.68 8.61
N GLN A 151 1.92 10.23 7.41
CA GLN A 151 3.09 10.63 6.59
C GLN A 151 3.98 11.65 7.33
N ALA A 152 3.38 12.60 8.02
CA ALA A 152 4.12 13.58 8.82
C ALA A 152 4.80 12.93 10.03
N MET A 153 4.05 12.13 10.81
CA MET A 153 4.50 11.58 12.10
C MET A 153 5.41 10.36 11.95
N SER A 154 5.35 9.63 10.83
CA SER A 154 6.21 8.47 10.55
C SER A 154 7.62 8.84 10.11
N GLY A 155 7.83 10.09 9.70
CA GLY A 155 9.11 10.55 9.15
C GLY A 155 9.17 10.55 7.62
N LEU A 156 8.16 10.04 6.87
CA LEU A 156 8.19 10.06 5.40
C LEU A 156 8.40 11.48 4.85
N MET A 157 7.69 12.46 5.39
CA MET A 157 7.82 13.85 4.94
C MET A 157 9.20 14.44 5.22
N SER A 158 9.92 13.94 6.25
CA SER A 158 11.30 14.35 6.52
C SER A 158 12.30 13.84 5.48
N LEU A 159 11.89 12.88 4.64
CA LEU A 159 12.70 12.28 3.58
C LEU A 159 12.34 12.81 2.19
N THR A 160 11.18 13.46 2.05
CA THR A 160 10.58 13.82 0.75
C THR A 160 10.69 15.33 0.54
N GLY A 161 11.33 15.72 -0.54
CA GLY A 161 11.56 17.12 -0.93
C GLY A 161 13.03 17.46 -1.11
N ASP A 162 13.29 18.66 -1.58
CA ASP A 162 14.65 19.18 -1.77
C ASP A 162 15.40 19.27 -0.43
N ALA A 163 16.74 19.13 -0.48
CA ALA A 163 17.58 19.13 0.69
C ALA A 163 17.36 20.33 1.61
N ASP A 164 17.29 21.51 1.02
CA ASP A 164 17.08 22.80 1.70
C ASP A 164 15.64 23.32 1.58
N GLY A 165 14.75 22.52 0.98
CA GLY A 165 13.34 22.86 0.76
C GLY A 165 12.42 22.43 1.91
N PRO A 166 11.12 22.71 1.80
CA PRO A 166 10.12 22.24 2.76
C PRO A 166 9.90 20.72 2.63
N PRO A 167 9.39 20.06 3.68
CA PRO A 167 8.97 18.66 3.60
C PRO A 167 7.70 18.54 2.74
N TYR A 168 7.67 17.52 1.86
CA TYR A 168 6.51 17.23 1.01
C TYR A 168 5.88 15.88 1.37
N ARG A 169 4.55 15.79 1.24
CA ARG A 169 3.84 14.52 1.28
C ARG A 169 3.97 13.77 -0.05
N ALA A 170 3.78 12.46 -0.06
CA ALA A 170 3.50 11.72 -1.28
C ALA A 170 2.17 12.17 -1.92
N GLY A 171 2.08 12.16 -3.24
CA GLY A 171 0.90 12.60 -3.98
C GLY A 171 -0.35 11.74 -3.76
N VAL A 172 -0.19 10.53 -3.20
CA VAL A 172 -1.24 9.57 -2.87
C VAL A 172 -1.25 9.28 -1.37
N ALA A 173 -2.36 8.76 -0.85
CA ALA A 173 -2.47 8.28 0.53
C ALA A 173 -1.77 6.91 0.67
N VAL A 174 -0.44 6.93 0.62
CA VAL A 174 0.42 5.75 0.47
C VAL A 174 0.30 4.78 1.64
N PHE A 175 0.15 5.28 2.85
CA PHE A 175 0.05 4.42 4.04
C PHE A 175 -1.35 3.84 4.23
N ASP A 176 -2.40 4.49 3.77
CA ASP A 176 -3.73 3.87 3.64
C ASP A 176 -3.67 2.67 2.68
N VAL A 177 -3.07 2.85 1.50
CA VAL A 177 -2.89 1.75 0.52
C VAL A 177 -2.07 0.62 1.13
N MET A 178 -0.95 0.92 1.78
CA MET A 178 -0.10 -0.09 2.42
C MET A 178 -0.82 -0.82 3.56
N ALA A 179 -1.54 -0.11 4.42
CA ALA A 179 -2.32 -0.72 5.49
C ALA A 179 -3.42 -1.62 4.93
N GLY A 180 -4.09 -1.21 3.86
CA GLY A 180 -5.06 -2.03 3.14
C GLY A 180 -4.45 -3.33 2.59
N LEU A 181 -3.25 -3.24 1.98
CA LEU A 181 -2.50 -4.40 1.48
C LEU A 181 -2.05 -5.33 2.62
N HIS A 182 -1.48 -4.79 3.68
CA HIS A 182 -1.07 -5.59 4.85
C HIS A 182 -2.27 -6.29 5.49
N THR A 183 -3.40 -5.60 5.58
CA THR A 183 -4.64 -6.20 6.11
C THR A 183 -5.16 -7.30 5.20
N ALA A 184 -5.13 -7.13 3.88
CA ALA A 184 -5.53 -8.19 2.94
C ALA A 184 -4.62 -9.43 3.08
N ILE A 185 -3.29 -9.25 3.19
CA ILE A 185 -2.34 -10.35 3.43
C ILE A 185 -2.65 -11.05 4.77
N ALA A 186 -2.89 -10.28 5.83
CA ALA A 186 -3.19 -10.83 7.15
C ALA A 186 -4.52 -11.59 7.17
N ILE A 187 -5.56 -11.12 6.47
CA ILE A 187 -6.82 -11.84 6.28
C ILE A 187 -6.60 -13.17 5.56
N LEU A 188 -5.81 -13.19 4.47
CA LEU A 188 -5.50 -14.44 3.76
C LEU A 188 -4.74 -15.43 4.62
N ALA A 189 -3.80 -14.96 5.45
CA ALA A 189 -3.09 -15.79 6.43
C ALA A 189 -4.04 -16.33 7.52
N ALA A 190 -4.95 -15.49 8.00
CA ALA A 190 -5.96 -15.88 8.99
C ALA A 190 -6.98 -16.88 8.42
N LEU A 191 -7.37 -16.74 7.14
CA LEU A 191 -8.18 -17.74 6.42
C LEU A 191 -7.47 -19.09 6.37
N ARG A 192 -6.18 -19.09 6.05
CA ARG A 192 -5.39 -20.33 6.02
C ARG A 192 -5.27 -20.97 7.40
N HIS A 193 -5.15 -20.18 8.45
CA HIS A 193 -5.20 -20.67 9.85
C HIS A 193 -6.56 -21.28 10.15
N ARG A 194 -7.65 -20.54 9.87
CA ARG A 194 -9.03 -21.01 10.08
C ARG A 194 -9.33 -22.31 9.35
N ASP A 195 -8.85 -22.45 8.10
CA ASP A 195 -9.04 -23.68 7.32
C ASP A 195 -8.37 -24.89 7.96
N ALA A 196 -7.33 -24.70 8.77
CA ALA A 196 -6.62 -25.77 9.46
C ALA A 196 -7.16 -26.06 10.86
N THR A 197 -7.71 -25.06 11.56
CA THR A 197 -8.09 -25.16 12.97
C THR A 197 -9.60 -25.07 13.21
N GLY A 198 -10.34 -24.45 12.31
CA GLY A 198 -11.74 -24.07 12.50
C GLY A 198 -11.93 -22.70 13.19
N ASP A 199 -10.90 -22.15 13.80
CA ASP A 199 -10.98 -20.95 14.61
C ASP A 199 -10.66 -19.67 13.82
N GLY A 200 -11.51 -18.64 13.98
CA GLY A 200 -11.25 -17.29 13.56
C GLY A 200 -10.29 -16.55 14.50
N GLN A 201 -9.99 -15.30 14.15
CA GLN A 201 -9.11 -14.47 14.99
C GLN A 201 -9.30 -12.97 14.76
N LEU A 202 -8.82 -12.17 15.72
CA LEU A 202 -8.62 -10.74 15.54
C LEU A 202 -7.34 -10.49 14.73
N VAL A 203 -7.45 -9.65 13.70
CA VAL A 203 -6.34 -9.12 12.91
C VAL A 203 -6.31 -7.62 13.11
N GLU A 204 -5.25 -7.11 13.70
CA GLU A 204 -5.06 -5.66 13.91
C GLU A 204 -3.94 -5.13 13.04
N SER A 205 -4.20 -4.05 12.36
CA SER A 205 -3.21 -3.29 11.60
C SER A 205 -3.29 -1.80 11.94
N SER A 206 -2.20 -1.08 11.70
CA SER A 206 -2.23 0.38 11.81
C SER A 206 -1.44 1.04 10.69
N LEU A 207 -1.86 2.27 10.33
CA LEU A 207 -1.17 3.05 9.32
C LEU A 207 0.27 3.33 9.75
N LEU A 208 0.52 3.64 11.03
CA LEU A 208 1.88 3.90 11.51
C LEU A 208 2.78 2.65 11.45
N ALA A 209 2.27 1.46 11.83
CA ALA A 209 3.05 0.23 11.72
C ALA A 209 3.33 -0.11 10.24
N SER A 210 2.35 0.11 9.36
CA SER A 210 2.52 -0.02 7.92
C SER A 210 3.55 0.96 7.36
N ALA A 211 3.56 2.19 7.87
CA ALA A 211 4.55 3.20 7.51
C ALA A 211 5.96 2.79 7.95
N MET A 212 6.14 2.31 9.18
CA MET A 212 7.45 1.82 9.66
C MET A 212 7.98 0.67 8.80
N SER A 213 7.10 -0.27 8.44
CA SER A 213 7.43 -1.36 7.50
C SER A 213 7.85 -0.82 6.13
N GLY A 214 7.12 0.18 5.60
CA GLY A 214 7.34 0.75 4.27
C GLY A 214 8.54 1.67 4.15
N LEU A 215 9.05 2.21 5.24
CA LEU A 215 10.28 3.01 5.26
C LEU A 215 11.55 2.16 5.07
N VAL A 216 11.45 0.84 5.11
CA VAL A 216 12.46 -0.16 4.72
C VAL A 216 13.89 0.22 5.13
N ASN A 217 14.74 0.57 4.14
CA ASN A 217 16.16 0.92 4.35
C ASN A 217 16.33 2.20 5.19
N GLN A 218 15.42 3.14 5.14
CA GLN A 218 15.48 4.37 5.93
C GLN A 218 15.21 4.09 7.42
N ALA A 219 14.21 3.25 7.72
CA ALA A 219 13.95 2.79 9.08
C ALA A 219 15.12 1.93 9.62
N SER A 220 15.69 1.05 8.77
CA SER A 220 16.89 0.26 9.12
C SER A 220 18.12 1.13 9.36
N ALA A 221 18.30 2.24 8.62
CA ALA A 221 19.41 3.16 8.85
C ALA A 221 19.38 3.73 10.28
N VAL A 222 18.19 4.02 10.81
CA VAL A 222 18.02 4.45 12.20
C VAL A 222 18.21 3.29 13.17
N ALA A 223 17.46 2.20 12.97
CA ALA A 223 17.36 1.11 13.94
C ALA A 223 18.67 0.32 14.10
N ALA A 224 19.38 0.07 13.00
CA ALA A 224 20.62 -0.72 12.99
C ALA A 224 21.88 0.13 12.80
N GLY A 225 21.78 1.24 12.07
CA GLY A 225 22.93 2.09 11.73
C GLY A 225 23.09 3.32 12.60
N GLY A 226 22.10 3.69 13.42
CA GLY A 226 22.11 4.92 14.23
C GLY A 226 22.15 6.21 13.41
N VAL A 227 21.85 6.15 12.10
CA VAL A 227 21.89 7.28 11.18
C VAL A 227 20.47 7.79 10.94
N VAL A 228 20.23 9.08 11.20
CA VAL A 228 18.95 9.73 10.91
C VAL A 228 18.96 10.23 9.47
N PRO A 229 18.12 9.65 8.57
CA PRO A 229 18.05 10.09 7.19
C PRO A 229 17.42 11.50 7.08
N HIS A 230 17.73 12.19 5.97
CA HIS A 230 17.21 13.52 5.67
C HIS A 230 16.84 13.64 4.18
N ARG A 231 16.19 14.74 3.81
CA ARG A 231 15.85 15.03 2.42
C ARG A 231 17.09 15.18 1.54
N MET A 232 17.01 14.60 0.35
CA MET A 232 18.08 14.63 -0.65
C MET A 232 17.53 14.96 -2.06
N GLY A 233 16.35 15.56 -2.15
CA GLY A 233 15.64 15.69 -3.42
C GLY A 233 15.31 14.29 -3.99
N ASN A 234 15.67 14.09 -5.24
CA ASN A 234 15.48 12.80 -5.92
C ASN A 234 16.71 11.88 -5.81
N ALA A 235 17.76 12.27 -5.09
CA ALA A 235 18.99 11.51 -5.02
C ALA A 235 18.85 10.29 -4.11
N HIS A 236 19.44 9.16 -4.53
CA HIS A 236 19.51 7.97 -3.69
C HIS A 236 20.67 8.07 -2.68
N PRO A 237 20.47 7.71 -1.40
CA PRO A 237 21.53 7.86 -0.38
C PRO A 237 22.78 7.02 -0.66
N SER A 238 22.64 5.86 -1.28
CA SER A 238 23.71 4.87 -1.42
C SER A 238 24.13 4.57 -2.87
N LEU A 239 23.46 5.14 -3.88
CA LEU A 239 23.71 4.88 -5.31
C LEU A 239 23.86 6.18 -6.11
N PHE A 240 24.80 6.20 -7.06
CA PHE A 240 24.92 7.29 -8.02
C PHE A 240 25.57 6.81 -9.34
N PRO A 241 25.00 7.22 -10.55
CA PRO A 241 23.76 7.97 -10.72
C PRO A 241 22.52 7.09 -10.51
N TYR A 242 21.60 7.60 -9.70
CA TYR A 242 20.30 7.00 -9.42
C TYR A 242 19.31 8.13 -9.08
N GLU A 243 18.96 8.92 -10.09
CA GLU A 243 18.15 10.14 -9.93
C GLU A 243 17.73 10.69 -11.31
N PRO A 244 16.76 11.62 -11.39
CA PRO A 244 16.53 12.43 -12.58
C PRO A 244 17.72 13.31 -12.89
N LEU A 245 18.10 13.32 -14.16
CA LEU A 245 19.18 14.19 -14.68
C LEU A 245 18.64 15.01 -15.86
N PRO A 246 19.00 16.31 -15.98
CA PRO A 246 18.54 17.17 -17.06
C PRO A 246 19.07 16.72 -18.41
N THR A 247 18.23 16.88 -19.43
CA THR A 247 18.51 16.63 -20.86
C THR A 247 18.30 17.91 -21.66
N GLY A 248 18.32 17.82 -22.98
CA GLY A 248 18.10 18.98 -23.86
C GLY A 248 16.69 19.56 -23.81
N ASP A 249 15.68 18.80 -23.34
CA ASP A 249 14.27 19.19 -23.37
C ASP A 249 13.51 18.94 -22.04
N GLY A 250 14.18 18.41 -21.03
CA GLY A 250 13.55 18.05 -19.77
C GLY A 250 14.46 17.22 -18.87
N GLU A 251 13.96 16.14 -18.33
CA GLU A 251 14.69 15.25 -17.43
C GLU A 251 14.51 13.78 -17.82
N ILE A 252 15.53 12.96 -17.57
CA ILE A 252 15.46 11.51 -17.64
C ILE A 252 15.94 10.89 -16.32
N VAL A 253 15.21 9.95 -15.77
CA VAL A 253 15.67 9.16 -14.63
C VAL A 253 16.69 8.14 -15.13
N ILE A 254 17.87 8.09 -14.52
CA ILE A 254 18.91 7.09 -14.81
C ILE A 254 19.22 6.35 -13.51
N ALA A 255 19.18 5.00 -13.57
CA ALA A 255 19.43 4.12 -12.43
C ALA A 255 20.60 3.15 -12.73
N ALA A 256 21.83 3.67 -12.80
CA ALA A 256 23.02 2.85 -12.95
C ALA A 256 23.48 2.31 -11.60
N GLY A 257 22.85 1.21 -11.15
CA GLY A 257 22.98 0.67 -9.80
C GLY A 257 24.29 -0.10 -9.56
N ASN A 258 25.09 -0.41 -10.58
CA ASN A 258 26.36 -1.10 -10.44
C ASN A 258 27.45 -0.54 -11.37
N ASP A 259 28.70 -0.97 -11.16
CA ASP A 259 29.85 -0.42 -11.86
C ASP A 259 29.81 -0.76 -13.38
N ALA A 260 29.35 -1.93 -13.77
CA ALA A 260 29.22 -2.32 -15.17
C ALA A 260 28.15 -1.49 -15.91
N GLN A 261 27.05 -1.14 -15.25
CA GLN A 261 26.05 -0.22 -15.82
C GLN A 261 26.62 1.20 -15.95
N PHE A 262 27.42 1.65 -14.98
CA PHE A 262 28.07 2.95 -15.04
C PHE A 262 29.09 3.03 -16.18
N GLN A 263 29.90 1.99 -16.37
CA GLN A 263 30.84 1.92 -17.51
C GLN A 263 30.10 2.03 -18.85
N ARG A 264 29.01 1.27 -19.03
CA ARG A 264 28.20 1.37 -20.25
C ARG A 264 27.56 2.75 -20.42
N LEU A 265 27.11 3.37 -19.31
CA LEU A 265 26.59 4.74 -19.33
C LEU A 265 27.63 5.72 -19.87
N CYS A 266 28.86 5.68 -19.35
CA CYS A 266 29.94 6.53 -19.80
C CYS A 266 30.29 6.31 -21.30
N GLN A 267 30.23 5.07 -21.79
CA GLN A 267 30.40 4.73 -23.20
C GLN A 267 29.31 5.36 -24.07
N VAL A 268 28.04 5.21 -23.69
CA VAL A 268 26.89 5.77 -24.43
C VAL A 268 26.91 7.30 -24.43
N LEU A 269 27.37 7.91 -23.34
CA LEU A 269 27.53 9.37 -23.23
C LEU A 269 28.78 9.92 -23.93
N GLY A 270 29.67 9.07 -24.50
CA GLY A 270 30.89 9.48 -25.15
C GLY A 270 32.00 9.95 -24.20
N ILE A 271 31.97 9.57 -22.95
CA ILE A 271 32.95 9.92 -21.89
C ILE A 271 33.54 8.67 -21.21
N PRO A 272 34.05 7.66 -21.97
CA PRO A 272 34.50 6.39 -21.38
C PRO A 272 35.57 6.56 -20.29
N GLY A 273 36.47 7.54 -20.44
CA GLY A 273 37.53 7.80 -19.44
C GLY A 273 37.05 8.21 -18.06
N VAL A 274 35.80 8.67 -17.95
CA VAL A 274 35.20 8.97 -16.63
C VAL A 274 34.96 7.68 -15.82
N ALA A 275 34.70 6.56 -16.49
CA ALA A 275 34.51 5.28 -15.82
C ALA A 275 35.81 4.71 -15.23
N ASP A 276 36.96 5.09 -15.77
CA ASP A 276 38.29 4.65 -15.36
C ASP A 276 38.90 5.59 -14.28
N ASP A 277 38.29 6.75 -14.05
CA ASP A 277 38.76 7.68 -13.03
C ASP A 277 38.56 7.08 -11.63
N PRO A 278 39.61 6.97 -10.79
CA PRO A 278 39.51 6.40 -9.45
C PRO A 278 38.45 7.07 -8.57
N ARG A 279 38.09 8.33 -8.82
CA ARG A 279 37.02 9.04 -8.11
C ARG A 279 35.64 8.50 -8.42
N PHE A 280 35.46 7.76 -9.56
CA PHE A 280 34.15 7.33 -10.07
C PHE A 280 34.06 5.84 -10.38
N ALA A 281 35.19 5.11 -10.38
CA ALA A 281 35.27 3.72 -10.82
C ALA A 281 34.31 2.77 -10.07
N VAL A 282 34.13 2.98 -8.75
CA VAL A 282 33.23 2.15 -7.94
C VAL A 282 32.13 2.99 -7.31
N ASN A 283 30.96 2.36 -7.04
CA ASN A 283 29.78 3.08 -6.54
C ASN A 283 30.04 3.90 -5.27
N LYS A 284 30.81 3.38 -4.31
CA LYS A 284 31.17 4.11 -3.09
C LYS A 284 31.87 5.45 -3.40
N GLN A 285 32.76 5.44 -4.38
CA GLN A 285 33.48 6.64 -4.81
C GLN A 285 32.55 7.61 -5.57
N ARG A 286 31.72 7.10 -6.45
CA ARG A 286 30.70 7.91 -7.16
C ARG A 286 29.77 8.62 -6.17
N THR A 287 29.29 7.90 -5.16
CA THR A 287 28.41 8.49 -4.14
C THR A 287 29.13 9.57 -3.33
N ALA A 288 30.40 9.38 -3.00
CA ALA A 288 31.20 10.37 -2.28
C ALA A 288 31.52 11.61 -3.14
N ASN A 289 31.76 11.41 -4.45
CA ASN A 289 32.16 12.47 -5.39
C ASN A 289 31.00 12.88 -6.34
N ARG A 290 29.74 12.75 -5.86
CA ARG A 290 28.53 13.06 -6.65
C ARG A 290 28.54 14.46 -7.22
N ALA A 291 28.99 15.45 -6.46
CA ALA A 291 29.03 16.85 -6.87
C ALA A 291 29.96 17.08 -8.08
N GLU A 292 31.06 16.32 -8.17
CA GLU A 292 31.99 16.40 -9.30
C GLU A 292 31.51 15.61 -10.51
N LEU A 293 30.90 14.44 -10.31
CA LEU A 293 30.46 13.57 -11.39
C LEU A 293 29.18 14.08 -12.08
N ARG A 294 28.23 14.63 -11.33
CA ARG A 294 26.94 15.09 -11.89
C ARG A 294 27.09 16.06 -13.06
N PRO A 295 27.94 17.12 -13.02
CA PRO A 295 28.14 18.02 -14.16
C PRO A 295 28.69 17.32 -15.41
N LEU A 296 29.55 16.30 -15.25
CA LEU A 296 30.11 15.56 -16.37
C LEU A 296 29.02 14.76 -17.12
N LEU A 297 28.10 14.16 -16.38
CA LEU A 297 26.96 13.43 -16.95
C LEU A 297 25.95 14.38 -17.61
N THR A 298 25.55 15.42 -16.90
CA THR A 298 24.52 16.37 -17.38
C THR A 298 24.99 17.18 -18.59
N GLY A 299 26.29 17.50 -18.66
CA GLY A 299 26.86 18.14 -19.83
C GLY A 299 26.73 17.33 -21.13
N GLN A 300 26.79 16.01 -21.05
CA GLN A 300 26.57 15.12 -22.19
C GLN A 300 25.09 14.93 -22.48
N LEU A 301 24.28 14.78 -21.43
CA LEU A 301 22.83 14.59 -21.57
C LEU A 301 22.13 15.78 -22.20
N ALA A 302 22.68 16.99 -22.07
CA ALA A 302 22.13 18.19 -22.70
C ALA A 302 22.14 18.14 -24.24
N ALA A 303 22.91 17.22 -24.86
CA ALA A 303 23.07 17.12 -26.33
C ALA A 303 21.89 16.48 -27.08
N ALA A 304 20.92 15.88 -26.37
CA ALA A 304 19.75 15.23 -26.98
C ALA A 304 18.51 15.30 -26.04
N THR A 305 17.36 14.96 -26.60
CA THR A 305 16.10 14.93 -25.85
C THR A 305 16.02 13.74 -24.89
N SER A 306 15.13 13.82 -23.90
CA SER A 306 14.86 12.72 -22.97
C SER A 306 14.41 11.44 -23.70
N GLN A 307 13.61 11.58 -24.74
CA GLN A 307 13.15 10.45 -25.56
C GLN A 307 14.28 9.79 -26.38
N GLU A 308 15.16 10.58 -26.96
CA GLU A 308 16.33 10.03 -27.68
C GLU A 308 17.28 9.31 -26.73
N TRP A 309 17.54 9.89 -25.55
CA TRP A 309 18.35 9.23 -24.53
C TRP A 309 17.70 7.96 -24.01
N PHE A 310 16.37 7.95 -23.81
CA PHE A 310 15.65 6.74 -23.42
C PHE A 310 15.91 5.59 -24.41
N GLY A 311 15.83 5.86 -25.73
CA GLY A 311 16.13 4.85 -26.74
C GLY A 311 17.58 4.36 -26.70
N ARG A 312 18.57 5.28 -26.63
CA ARG A 312 20.00 4.94 -26.60
C ARG A 312 20.40 4.15 -25.34
N LEU A 313 19.93 4.59 -24.18
CA LEU A 313 20.28 3.99 -22.89
C LEU A 313 19.60 2.61 -22.71
N THR A 314 18.33 2.50 -23.12
CA THR A 314 17.61 1.22 -23.11
C THR A 314 18.27 0.18 -24.00
N ALA A 315 18.69 0.56 -25.22
CA ALA A 315 19.42 -0.32 -26.14
C ALA A 315 20.75 -0.81 -25.57
N ALA A 316 21.39 -0.02 -24.69
CA ALA A 316 22.62 -0.39 -23.98
C ALA A 316 22.36 -1.15 -22.66
N GLY A 317 21.13 -1.49 -22.33
CA GLY A 317 20.75 -2.20 -21.10
C GLY A 317 20.97 -1.37 -19.82
N ILE A 318 20.80 -0.06 -19.92
CA ILE A 318 20.87 0.86 -18.77
C ILE A 318 19.45 1.18 -18.33
N PRO A 319 19.06 0.90 -17.06
CA PRO A 319 17.76 1.26 -16.54
C PRO A 319 17.58 2.79 -16.56
N CYS A 320 16.59 3.25 -17.30
CA CYS A 320 16.25 4.67 -17.42
C CYS A 320 14.79 4.84 -17.83
N GLY A 321 14.25 6.04 -17.68
CA GLY A 321 12.89 6.34 -18.12
C GLY A 321 12.55 7.82 -18.01
N PRO A 322 11.62 8.31 -18.83
CA PRO A 322 11.06 9.65 -18.68
C PRO A 322 10.16 9.72 -17.43
N ILE A 323 9.96 10.94 -16.91
CA ILE A 323 8.97 11.20 -15.86
C ILE A 323 7.63 11.42 -16.54
N ASN A 324 6.76 10.41 -16.49
CA ASN A 324 5.43 10.46 -17.07
C ASN A 324 4.40 11.12 -16.15
N THR A 325 3.38 11.71 -16.75
CA THR A 325 2.10 11.97 -16.08
C THR A 325 1.32 10.68 -15.85
N VAL A 326 0.26 10.70 -15.05
CA VAL A 326 -0.52 9.48 -14.74
C VAL A 326 -1.17 8.88 -15.99
N ASP A 327 -1.70 9.72 -16.90
CA ASP A 327 -2.23 9.27 -18.19
C ASP A 327 -1.13 8.73 -19.11
N GLY A 328 0.06 9.34 -19.11
CA GLY A 328 1.25 8.81 -19.78
C GLY A 328 1.67 7.45 -19.24
N GLY A 329 1.60 7.24 -17.92
CA GLY A 329 1.85 5.95 -17.29
C GLY A 329 0.81 4.88 -17.67
N ILE A 330 -0.47 5.25 -17.78
CA ILE A 330 -1.52 4.37 -18.29
C ILE A 330 -1.30 4.01 -19.76
N ALA A 331 -0.88 4.98 -20.59
CA ALA A 331 -0.57 4.74 -21.99
C ALA A 331 0.61 3.75 -22.13
N LEU A 332 1.71 3.99 -21.41
CA LEU A 332 2.86 3.09 -21.38
C LEU A 332 2.47 1.67 -20.96
N ALA A 333 1.68 1.52 -19.89
CA ALA A 333 1.22 0.20 -19.44
C ALA A 333 0.42 -0.53 -20.51
N ARG A 334 -0.41 0.19 -21.27
CA ARG A 334 -1.16 -0.36 -22.42
C ARG A 334 -0.22 -0.80 -23.55
N ASP A 335 0.76 0.02 -23.90
CA ASP A 335 1.75 -0.28 -24.94
C ASP A 335 2.61 -1.51 -24.59
N LEU A 336 2.83 -1.73 -23.29
CA LEU A 336 3.50 -2.92 -22.75
C LEU A 336 2.56 -4.15 -22.61
N GLY A 337 1.29 -4.06 -23.00
CA GLY A 337 0.33 -5.17 -22.95
C GLY A 337 -0.21 -5.49 -21.56
N LEU A 338 -0.11 -4.57 -20.58
CA LEU A 338 -0.58 -4.80 -19.21
C LEU A 338 -2.08 -4.56 -19.02
N GLU A 339 -2.76 -3.99 -20.03
CA GLU A 339 -4.21 -3.67 -19.99
C GLU A 339 -4.62 -2.97 -18.67
N PRO A 340 -4.08 -1.79 -18.34
CA PRO A 340 -4.20 -1.18 -17.01
C PRO A 340 -5.62 -0.74 -16.66
N VAL A 341 -6.50 -0.55 -17.65
CA VAL A 341 -7.88 -0.13 -17.49
C VAL A 341 -8.82 -1.25 -17.94
N VAL A 342 -9.74 -1.63 -17.09
CA VAL A 342 -10.77 -2.64 -17.33
C VAL A 342 -12.16 -2.05 -17.05
N THR A 343 -13.22 -2.75 -17.46
CA THR A 343 -14.60 -2.35 -17.18
C THR A 343 -15.17 -3.22 -16.06
N ALA A 344 -15.58 -2.62 -14.96
CA ALA A 344 -16.35 -3.28 -13.92
C ALA A 344 -17.86 -3.19 -14.22
N GLY A 345 -18.55 -4.32 -14.16
CA GLY A 345 -19.96 -4.43 -14.60
C GLY A 345 -20.12 -4.78 -16.07
N LYS A 346 -21.36 -4.80 -16.55
CA LYS A 346 -21.71 -5.18 -17.93
C LYS A 346 -22.61 -4.13 -18.60
N GLY A 347 -22.52 -4.08 -19.94
CA GLY A 347 -23.39 -3.22 -20.75
C GLY A 347 -23.24 -1.73 -20.45
N THR A 348 -24.32 -0.98 -20.45
CA THR A 348 -24.33 0.47 -20.22
C THR A 348 -24.01 0.90 -18.79
N SER A 349 -24.05 -0.03 -17.82
CA SER A 349 -23.67 0.23 -16.43
C SER A 349 -22.19 -0.05 -16.16
N GLY A 350 -21.41 -0.47 -17.17
CA GLY A 350 -19.99 -0.74 -17.04
C GLY A 350 -19.21 0.54 -16.73
N MET A 351 -18.33 0.48 -15.69
CA MET A 351 -17.53 1.60 -15.24
C MET A 351 -16.04 1.30 -15.46
N PRO A 352 -15.28 2.18 -16.16
CA PRO A 352 -13.83 2.04 -16.28
C PRO A 352 -13.16 2.10 -14.90
N THR A 353 -12.21 1.19 -14.67
CA THR A 353 -11.48 1.10 -13.40
C THR A 353 -10.06 0.57 -13.64
N ILE A 354 -9.16 0.81 -12.69
CA ILE A 354 -7.80 0.27 -12.75
C ILE A 354 -7.84 -1.22 -12.45
N ARG A 355 -7.15 -2.00 -13.29
CA ARG A 355 -7.06 -3.46 -13.17
C ARG A 355 -6.45 -3.89 -11.83
N HIS A 356 -6.86 -5.05 -11.33
CA HIS A 356 -6.18 -5.72 -10.21
C HIS A 356 -4.71 -5.96 -10.59
N PRO A 357 -3.74 -5.63 -9.70
CA PRO A 357 -2.32 -5.62 -10.09
C PRO A 357 -1.70 -7.02 -10.27
N VAL A 358 -2.36 -8.07 -9.75
CA VAL A 358 -1.85 -9.45 -9.81
C VAL A 358 -2.64 -10.27 -10.81
N THR A 359 -1.95 -11.09 -11.59
CA THR A 359 -2.52 -12.05 -12.54
C THR A 359 -2.40 -13.46 -11.97
N PHE A 360 -3.49 -14.23 -12.03
CA PHE A 360 -3.54 -15.62 -11.62
C PHE A 360 -3.78 -16.50 -12.84
N SER A 361 -3.00 -17.56 -13.03
CA SER A 361 -3.12 -18.46 -14.19
C SER A 361 -4.37 -19.34 -14.16
N ALA A 362 -4.88 -19.66 -12.95
CA ALA A 362 -6.02 -20.57 -12.76
C ALA A 362 -7.30 -19.90 -12.27
N SER A 363 -7.18 -18.78 -11.56
CA SER A 363 -8.31 -18.09 -10.90
C SER A 363 -8.20 -16.57 -11.06
N PRO A 364 -8.36 -16.04 -12.30
CA PRO A 364 -8.15 -14.62 -12.57
C PRO A 364 -9.13 -13.74 -11.78
N PRO A 365 -8.72 -12.52 -11.38
CA PRO A 365 -9.61 -11.54 -10.79
C PRO A 365 -10.79 -11.22 -11.71
N SER A 366 -11.93 -10.90 -11.13
CA SER A 366 -13.16 -10.59 -11.87
C SER A 366 -13.70 -9.20 -11.55
N TYR A 367 -14.37 -8.57 -12.52
CA TYR A 367 -14.91 -7.21 -12.43
C TYR A 367 -16.42 -7.25 -12.66
N ARG A 368 -17.13 -7.89 -11.70
CA ARG A 368 -18.54 -8.29 -11.84
C ARG A 368 -19.51 -7.10 -11.72
N LEU A 369 -19.24 -6.22 -10.75
CA LEU A 369 -20.12 -5.11 -10.40
C LEU A 369 -19.38 -3.78 -10.45
N PRO A 370 -19.98 -2.71 -11.00
CA PRO A 370 -19.47 -1.36 -10.82
C PRO A 370 -19.56 -0.96 -9.34
N PRO A 371 -18.87 0.09 -8.90
CA PRO A 371 -19.09 0.67 -7.58
C PRO A 371 -20.56 0.99 -7.35
N PRO A 372 -21.14 0.59 -6.20
CA PRO A 372 -22.58 0.70 -5.99
C PRO A 372 -23.05 2.14 -5.72
N VAL A 373 -24.24 2.47 -6.13
CA VAL A 373 -24.98 3.62 -5.62
C VAL A 373 -25.31 3.37 -4.14
N LEU A 374 -25.46 4.44 -3.35
CA LEU A 374 -25.81 4.34 -1.93
C LEU A 374 -27.11 3.53 -1.76
N ASP A 375 -27.09 2.55 -0.86
CA ASP A 375 -28.20 1.62 -0.56
C ASP A 375 -28.72 0.81 -1.74
N GLN A 376 -27.96 0.69 -2.82
CA GLN A 376 -28.40 0.00 -4.06
C GLN A 376 -28.97 -1.40 -3.81
N HIS A 377 -28.47 -2.10 -2.83
CA HIS A 377 -28.83 -3.47 -2.51
C HIS A 377 -29.54 -3.58 -1.15
N GLY A 378 -29.97 -2.46 -0.57
CA GLY A 378 -30.52 -2.39 0.78
C GLY A 378 -31.72 -3.28 1.00
N ALA A 379 -32.73 -3.23 0.13
CA ALA A 379 -33.94 -4.05 0.24
C ALA A 379 -33.65 -5.56 0.17
N GLU A 380 -32.79 -5.98 -0.79
CA GLU A 380 -32.36 -7.38 -0.96
C GLU A 380 -31.61 -7.89 0.27
N ILE A 381 -30.62 -7.12 0.73
CA ILE A 381 -29.76 -7.50 1.86
C ILE A 381 -30.59 -7.57 3.15
N ARG A 382 -31.47 -6.60 3.40
CA ARG A 382 -32.35 -6.60 4.59
C ARG A 382 -33.31 -7.80 4.57
N ALA A 383 -33.92 -8.12 3.43
CA ALA A 383 -34.77 -9.30 3.29
C ALA A 383 -34.00 -10.60 3.52
N TRP A 384 -32.78 -10.69 3.00
CA TRP A 384 -31.90 -11.84 3.22
C TRP A 384 -31.50 -11.98 4.70
N LEU A 385 -31.18 -10.88 5.40
CA LEU A 385 -30.83 -10.89 6.82
C LEU A 385 -32.02 -11.27 7.71
N ALA A 386 -33.24 -10.89 7.34
CA ALA A 386 -34.47 -11.24 8.07
C ALA A 386 -34.89 -12.71 7.88
N ALA A 387 -34.42 -13.36 6.83
CA ALA A 387 -34.71 -14.77 6.60
C ALA A 387 -33.93 -15.66 7.58
N PRO A 388 -34.52 -16.76 8.11
CA PRO A 388 -33.78 -17.72 8.94
C PRO A 388 -32.53 -18.20 8.21
N SER A 389 -31.42 -18.23 8.91
CA SER A 389 -30.18 -18.79 8.36
C SER A 389 -30.39 -20.28 8.07
N SER A 390 -30.25 -20.69 6.81
CA SER A 390 -30.28 -22.10 6.45
C SER A 390 -29.14 -22.85 7.15
N PRO A 391 -29.37 -24.01 7.76
CA PRO A 391 -28.33 -24.78 8.47
C PRO A 391 -27.19 -25.30 7.58
N ALA A 392 -27.26 -25.11 6.27
CA ALA A 392 -26.34 -25.70 5.28
C ALA A 392 -24.90 -25.15 5.24
N ARG A 393 -24.56 -24.10 6.03
CA ARG A 393 -23.17 -23.59 6.06
C ARG A 393 -22.28 -24.20 7.13
N GLN A 394 -22.81 -25.00 8.07
CA GLN A 394 -22.01 -25.65 9.12
C GLN A 394 -21.35 -26.98 8.70
N GLU A 395 -21.78 -27.59 7.60
CA GLU A 395 -21.26 -28.89 7.17
C GLU A 395 -20.29 -28.85 5.96
N GLY A 396 -19.94 -27.67 5.46
CA GLY A 396 -19.10 -27.50 4.27
C GLY A 396 -17.72 -26.93 4.56
N SER A 397 -17.02 -27.33 5.63
CA SER A 397 -15.59 -27.03 5.77
C SER A 397 -14.81 -27.81 4.69
N PRO A 398 -13.92 -27.18 3.88
CA PRO A 398 -13.12 -27.85 2.86
C PRO A 398 -12.19 -28.96 3.40
N ALA A 399 -12.01 -29.05 4.71
CA ALA A 399 -11.19 -30.07 5.37
C ALA A 399 -11.68 -31.51 5.15
N GLY A 400 -12.96 -31.73 4.79
CA GLY A 400 -13.50 -33.06 4.52
C GLY A 400 -13.21 -33.64 3.13
N ARG A 401 -12.72 -32.84 2.17
CA ARG A 401 -12.46 -33.32 0.78
C ARG A 401 -11.02 -33.70 0.47
N ALA A 402 -10.09 -33.51 1.39
CA ALA A 402 -8.68 -33.87 1.18
C ALA A 402 -8.29 -35.29 1.63
N ALA A 403 -9.20 -36.02 2.28
CA ALA A 403 -8.92 -37.36 2.85
C ALA A 403 -9.31 -38.56 1.97
N GLU A 404 -9.98 -38.31 0.83
CA GLU A 404 -10.36 -39.40 -0.10
C GLU A 404 -9.81 -39.24 -1.53
N ALA A 405 -8.61 -38.70 -1.68
CA ALA A 405 -7.89 -38.84 -2.96
C ALA A 405 -7.08 -40.14 -2.93
N ASP A 406 -7.68 -41.17 -3.48
CA ASP A 406 -7.08 -42.48 -3.77
C ASP A 406 -5.69 -42.32 -4.45
N ASN A 407 -4.67 -42.83 -3.77
CA ASN A 407 -3.27 -42.77 -4.12
C ASN A 407 -2.85 -43.92 -5.05
N SER A 408 -3.70 -44.33 -6.01
CA SER A 408 -3.47 -45.47 -6.86
C SER A 408 -3.57 -45.22 -8.38
N LYS A 409 -2.99 -44.12 -8.91
CA LYS A 409 -2.69 -44.05 -10.37
C LYS A 409 -1.42 -43.22 -10.63
N PRO A 410 -0.45 -43.74 -11.42
CA PRO A 410 0.70 -42.98 -11.88
C PRO A 410 0.24 -41.91 -12.88
N ARG A 411 0.76 -40.69 -12.75
CA ARG A 411 0.55 -39.57 -13.71
C ARG A 411 1.38 -39.86 -14.96
N GLU A 412 0.74 -40.21 -16.07
CA GLU A 412 1.33 -40.19 -17.41
C GLU A 412 1.42 -38.76 -17.94
N GLY A 413 2.61 -38.42 -18.41
CA GLY A 413 3.00 -37.58 -19.51
C GLY A 413 2.34 -36.19 -19.68
N ALA A 414 2.96 -35.10 -19.19
CA ALA A 414 2.77 -33.78 -19.73
C ALA A 414 3.71 -33.55 -20.93
N PRO A 415 3.27 -32.92 -22.05
CA PRO A 415 4.12 -32.68 -23.21
C PRO A 415 5.14 -31.58 -22.93
N ALA A 416 6.38 -31.81 -23.37
CA ALA A 416 7.48 -30.86 -23.30
C ALA A 416 7.20 -29.61 -24.15
N VAL A 417 7.24 -28.44 -23.55
CA VAL A 417 7.31 -27.15 -24.24
C VAL A 417 8.79 -26.86 -24.55
N GLY A 418 9.07 -26.71 -25.83
CA GLY A 418 10.40 -26.48 -26.39
C GLY A 418 11.07 -25.22 -25.89
N GLY A 419 12.40 -25.26 -25.87
CA GLY A 419 13.30 -24.34 -25.23
C GLY A 419 13.26 -22.89 -25.72
N ALA A 420 13.55 -22.02 -24.77
CA ALA A 420 14.09 -20.70 -24.99
C ALA A 420 15.22 -20.48 -23.99
N GLY A 421 16.30 -19.90 -24.51
CA GLY A 421 17.65 -19.85 -24.04
C GLY A 421 17.92 -19.57 -22.56
N GLN A 422 18.87 -20.29 -22.05
CA GLN A 422 19.55 -20.09 -20.77
C GLN A 422 20.28 -18.75 -20.77
N ALA A 423 19.86 -17.85 -19.91
CA ALA A 423 20.71 -16.78 -19.41
C ALA A 423 21.24 -17.22 -18.04
N THR A 424 22.42 -17.82 -18.03
CA THR A 424 23.20 -18.11 -16.83
C THR A 424 23.81 -16.83 -16.32
N GLY A 425 23.22 -16.23 -15.29
CA GLY A 425 23.83 -15.20 -14.45
C GLY A 425 24.23 -15.84 -13.14
N ASP A 426 25.50 -16.17 -12.98
CA ASP A 426 26.09 -16.63 -11.75
C ASP A 426 25.95 -15.57 -10.62
N TRP A 427 25.07 -15.84 -9.68
CA TRP A 427 25.02 -15.09 -8.43
C TRP A 427 25.87 -15.82 -7.40
N ALA A 428 27.17 -15.47 -7.34
CA ALA A 428 28.04 -15.88 -6.25
C ALA A 428 27.80 -14.96 -5.05
N GLY A 429 27.16 -15.49 -4.01
CA GLY A 429 27.07 -14.83 -2.70
C GLY A 429 28.46 -14.69 -2.06
N PRO A 430 28.69 -13.68 -1.19
CA PRO A 430 29.95 -13.51 -0.54
C PRO A 430 30.26 -14.66 0.43
N ALA A 431 31.49 -15.20 0.32
CA ALA A 431 32.03 -16.25 1.14
C ALA A 431 32.05 -15.85 2.64
N ALA A 432 31.68 -16.79 3.48
CA ALA A 432 31.86 -16.71 4.92
C ALA A 432 33.35 -16.53 5.26
N VAL A 433 33.67 -15.52 6.03
CA VAL A 433 34.98 -15.33 6.64
C VAL A 433 34.91 -15.95 8.03
N ASP A 434 35.47 -17.16 8.18
CA ASP A 434 35.85 -17.73 9.45
C ASP A 434 37.09 -17.01 9.96
N GLY A 435 37.04 -16.57 11.18
CA GLY A 435 38.24 -15.98 11.83
C GLY A 435 38.04 -15.80 13.32
N ALA A 436 38.40 -16.84 14.06
CA ALA A 436 38.48 -16.84 15.51
C ALA A 436 39.52 -15.82 16.04
N GLY A 437 39.16 -15.13 17.11
CA GLY A 437 40.09 -14.27 17.84
C GLY A 437 39.50 -13.84 19.19
N ARG A 438 39.57 -14.73 20.19
CA ARG A 438 39.42 -14.38 21.60
C ARG A 438 40.64 -13.61 22.06
N ALA A 439 40.48 -12.48 22.73
CA ALA A 439 41.37 -12.00 23.79
C ALA A 439 40.60 -11.08 24.73
N ALA A 440 40.73 -11.43 26.00
CA ALA A 440 40.24 -10.75 27.17
C ALA A 440 40.95 -9.44 27.44
N ALA A 441 40.29 -8.50 28.09
CA ALA A 441 40.92 -7.62 29.06
C ALA A 441 39.87 -7.06 30.03
N ASP A 442 40.01 -7.45 31.25
CA ASP A 442 39.46 -6.89 32.47
C ASP A 442 39.88 -5.44 32.73
N GLY A 443 39.05 -4.72 33.49
CA GLY A 443 39.54 -3.81 34.52
C GLY A 443 39.41 -2.32 34.26
N ALA A 444 38.46 -1.66 34.90
CA ALA A 444 38.72 -0.76 36.02
C ALA A 444 37.50 0.09 36.39
N ARG A 445 36.99 -0.13 37.57
CA ARG A 445 36.20 0.84 38.37
C ARG A 445 37.15 1.82 39.04
N ALA A 446 36.78 3.11 39.11
CA ALA A 446 36.95 4.08 40.21
C ALA A 446 36.40 5.42 39.72
N ALA A 447 35.36 5.98 40.29
CA ALA A 447 35.25 6.82 41.47
C ALA A 447 35.96 8.19 41.32
N ALA A 448 35.14 9.26 41.32
CA ALA A 448 35.27 10.40 42.21
C ALA A 448 34.28 11.52 41.87
N ASP A 449 33.48 11.81 42.78
CA ASP A 449 32.96 13.03 43.37
C ASP A 449 33.46 14.39 42.85
N GLY A 450 32.46 15.33 42.76
CA GLY A 450 32.68 16.61 43.38
C GLY A 450 32.47 17.87 42.52
N ALA A 451 31.57 18.72 43.02
CA ALA A 451 31.45 20.17 42.79
C ALA A 451 30.71 20.61 41.50
N GLY A 452 29.54 21.21 41.49
CA GLY A 452 29.17 22.43 42.24
C GLY A 452 29.38 23.64 41.34
N GLY A 453 28.27 24.24 40.80
CA GLY A 453 28.41 25.51 40.09
C GLY A 453 27.16 25.89 39.31
N ALA A 454 26.38 26.70 39.91
CA ALA A 454 25.37 27.68 39.48
C ALA A 454 25.06 27.86 37.99
N GLY A 455 23.76 27.79 37.66
CA GLY A 455 23.21 28.29 36.42
C GLY A 455 23.14 29.82 36.35
N PRO A 456 22.79 30.37 35.21
CA PRO A 456 22.09 31.63 35.16
C PRO A 456 20.70 31.52 34.52
N ALA A 457 19.88 32.45 34.99
CA ALA A 457 18.47 32.66 34.85
C ALA A 457 18.01 32.90 33.42
N ALA A 458 16.73 32.52 33.20
CA ALA A 458 15.91 32.93 32.07
C ALA A 458 15.52 34.43 32.18
N PRO A 459 15.33 35.13 31.05
CA PRO A 459 14.68 36.45 31.07
C PRO A 459 13.16 36.35 30.91
N GLU A 460 12.47 37.11 31.70
CA GLU A 460 11.04 37.37 31.75
C GLU A 460 10.54 38.04 30.48
N ALA A 461 9.30 37.74 30.10
CA ALA A 461 8.51 38.44 29.11
C ALA A 461 7.87 39.71 29.70
N PRO A 462 7.71 40.82 28.94
CA PRO A 462 6.96 41.96 29.40
C PRO A 462 5.47 41.80 29.07
N ALA A 463 4.65 42.08 30.07
CA ALA A 463 3.21 42.30 29.98
C ALA A 463 2.88 43.64 29.23
N GLY A 464 1.94 43.56 28.32
CA GLY A 464 1.41 44.73 27.59
C GLY A 464 -0.09 44.66 27.46
N THR A 465 -0.73 45.35 28.34
CA THR A 465 -1.95 46.15 28.41
C THR A 465 -3.07 45.97 27.38
N LEU A 466 -4.21 45.59 27.90
CA LEU A 466 -5.58 45.75 27.35
C LEU A 466 -5.92 47.21 27.09
N ALA A 467 -6.48 47.54 25.94
CA ALA A 467 -7.27 48.74 25.70
C ALA A 467 -8.63 48.36 25.06
N THR A 468 -9.66 48.81 25.74
CA THR A 468 -11.08 48.62 25.45
C THR A 468 -11.63 49.71 24.50
N GLY A 469 -12.49 49.30 23.54
CA GLY A 469 -13.68 49.98 23.02
C GLY A 469 -13.53 51.11 22.04
N PRO A 470 -14.62 51.57 21.38
CA PRO A 470 -16.00 51.06 21.43
C PRO A 470 -16.62 50.75 20.04
N ALA A 471 -17.84 50.23 20.10
CA ALA A 471 -18.75 49.97 18.99
C ALA A 471 -19.18 51.28 18.28
N ASP A 472 -19.41 51.18 16.95
CA ASP A 472 -20.46 51.99 16.32
C ASP A 472 -21.12 51.24 15.14
N SER A 473 -22.39 51.48 15.05
CA SER A 473 -23.44 50.95 14.22
C SER A 473 -23.43 51.58 12.81
N GLY A 474 -23.90 50.86 11.79
CA GLY A 474 -24.34 51.54 10.56
C GLY A 474 -24.47 50.65 9.35
N SER A 475 -25.66 50.15 9.16
CA SER A 475 -26.44 49.87 7.93
C SER A 475 -25.82 50.19 6.56
N GLY A 476 -26.00 49.24 5.63
CA GLY A 476 -25.85 49.34 4.19
C GLY A 476 -26.03 47.99 3.56
#